data_8725061d953a539d938068152acb6241
#
_entry.id   8725061d953a539d938068152acb6241
#
_cell.length_a   1.000
_cell.length_b   1.000
_cell.length_c   1.000
_cell.angle_alpha   90.00
_cell.angle_beta   90.00
_cell.angle_gamma   90.00
#
_symmetry.space_group_name_H-M   'P 1'
#
loop_
_entity.id
_entity.type
_entity.pdbx_description
1 polymer ?
#
loop_
_entity_poly.entity_id
_entity_poly.type
_entity_poly.pdbx_seq_one_letter_code
_entity_poly.pdbx_strand_id
1 'polypeptide(L)'
;EAGRSSVERLYVGSTFCSQYFLRQPRRVWREAFALCRRLGVPATLVVPVFSQKDLAAGCERIDRLVYGFGDVVDEITVNDVGMLAFCVERYGCSVNAGRLFSKEPRDPRYVRLFEERHTVAIPALLTEVFRRGEVRGIEIDPTHAALDLAPLSGLMPHIQVGVHVP
;
A
#
# COMPACT_ATOMS: atom_id res chain seq x y z
N GLU A 1 -2.13 27.11 21.25
CA GLU A 1 -3.00 26.44 20.27
C GLU A 1 -2.35 25.09 19.94
N ALA A 2 -2.87 24.01 20.55
CA ALA A 2 -2.47 22.65 20.20
C ALA A 2 -2.97 22.39 18.77
N GLY A 3 -2.03 22.21 17.82
CA GLY A 3 -2.35 21.92 16.44
C GLY A 3 -3.24 20.67 16.38
N ARG A 4 -4.47 20.82 15.90
CA ARG A 4 -5.30 19.69 15.52
C ARG A 4 -4.56 18.96 14.41
N SER A 5 -4.05 17.76 14.72
CA SER A 5 -3.62 16.84 13.66
C SER A 5 -4.86 16.49 12.85
N SER A 6 -4.97 17.03 11.65
CA SER A 6 -6.02 16.65 10.72
C SER A 6 -5.67 15.28 10.17
N VAL A 7 -6.51 14.28 10.40
CA VAL A 7 -6.44 13.02 9.68
C VAL A 7 -6.89 13.27 8.26
N GLU A 8 -6.04 13.01 7.28
CA GLU A 8 -6.33 13.26 5.87
C GLU A 8 -6.82 12.00 5.14
N ARG A 9 -6.48 10.79 5.65
CA ARG A 9 -6.80 9.51 5.02
C ARG A 9 -6.78 8.38 6.06
N LEU A 10 -7.61 7.37 5.89
CA LEU A 10 -7.57 6.14 6.69
C LEU A 10 -7.13 4.94 5.85
N TYR A 11 -6.19 4.17 6.38
CA TYR A 11 -5.75 2.91 5.79
C TYR A 11 -6.54 1.76 6.41
N VAL A 12 -7.29 1.04 5.59
CA VAL A 12 -8.21 -0.01 6.04
C VAL A 12 -7.87 -1.33 5.37
N GLY A 13 -7.48 -2.32 6.14
CA GLY A 13 -7.12 -3.63 5.61
C GLY A 13 -6.00 -4.34 6.36
N SER A 14 -5.12 -4.99 5.63
CA SER A 14 -3.97 -5.70 6.20
C SER A 14 -2.83 -5.80 5.19
N THR A 15 -1.61 -5.49 5.61
CA THR A 15 -0.42 -5.65 4.76
C THR A 15 0.06 -7.10 4.70
N PHE A 16 0.01 -7.84 5.82
CA PHE A 16 0.71 -9.11 5.96
C PHE A 16 -0.18 -10.34 6.05
N CYS A 17 -1.43 -10.20 6.51
CA CYS A 17 -2.25 -11.35 6.88
C CYS A 17 -3.48 -11.49 5.98
N SER A 18 -3.40 -12.37 4.96
CA SER A 18 -4.53 -12.70 4.09
C SER A 18 -5.71 -13.30 4.87
N GLN A 19 -5.44 -14.12 5.86
CA GLN A 19 -6.49 -14.74 6.68
C GLN A 19 -7.24 -13.71 7.53
N TYR A 20 -6.52 -12.72 8.09
CA TYR A 20 -7.17 -11.60 8.76
C TYR A 20 -8.08 -10.84 7.78
N PHE A 21 -7.59 -10.48 6.60
CA PHE A 21 -8.35 -9.78 5.58
C PHE A 21 -9.62 -10.57 5.14
N LEU A 22 -9.46 -11.86 4.87
CA LEU A 22 -10.56 -12.72 4.39
C LEU A 22 -11.61 -13.02 5.47
N ARG A 23 -11.19 -13.14 6.73
CA ARG A 23 -12.09 -13.52 7.82
C ARG A 23 -12.83 -12.35 8.46
N GLN A 24 -12.46 -11.11 8.16
CA GLN A 24 -13.19 -9.96 8.71
C GLN A 24 -14.66 -10.00 8.29
N PRO A 25 -15.59 -9.95 9.24
CA PRO A 25 -17.01 -9.91 8.92
C PRO A 25 -17.37 -8.59 8.22
N ARG A 26 -18.39 -8.63 7.36
CA ARG A 26 -18.86 -7.47 6.59
C ARG A 26 -19.17 -6.25 7.47
N ARG A 27 -19.59 -6.48 8.71
CA ARG A 27 -19.89 -5.43 9.68
C ARG A 27 -18.65 -4.57 9.97
N VAL A 28 -17.49 -5.19 10.17
CA VAL A 28 -16.24 -4.47 10.47
C VAL A 28 -15.85 -3.52 9.33
N TRP A 29 -15.96 -3.99 8.09
CA TRP A 29 -15.71 -3.16 6.91
C TRP A 29 -16.69 -1.99 6.82
N ARG A 30 -17.99 -2.26 7.04
CA ARG A 30 -19.00 -1.19 7.04
C ARG A 30 -18.74 -0.13 8.12
N GLU A 31 -18.36 -0.55 9.32
CA GLU A 31 -18.05 0.35 10.42
C GLU A 31 -16.82 1.22 10.11
N ALA A 32 -15.75 0.62 9.55
CA ALA A 32 -14.54 1.34 9.14
C ALA A 32 -14.85 2.40 8.07
N PHE A 33 -15.55 2.03 7.00
CA PHE A 33 -15.88 2.98 5.94
C PHE A 33 -16.96 3.99 6.35
N ALA A 34 -17.86 3.64 7.26
CA ALA A 34 -18.76 4.62 7.87
C ALA A 34 -18.02 5.66 8.71
N LEU A 35 -16.90 5.26 9.36
CA LEU A 35 -16.02 6.22 10.04
C LEU A 35 -15.40 7.21 9.04
N CYS A 36 -14.89 6.70 7.91
CA CYS A 36 -14.35 7.57 6.84
C CYS A 36 -15.38 8.61 6.39
N ARG A 37 -16.62 8.19 6.13
CA ARG A 37 -17.71 9.11 5.76
C ARG A 37 -17.99 10.16 6.83
N ARG A 38 -18.04 9.75 8.10
CA ARG A 38 -18.29 10.71 9.21
C ARG A 38 -17.16 11.72 9.37
N LEU A 39 -15.92 11.32 9.12
CA LEU A 39 -14.76 12.20 9.20
C LEU A 39 -14.57 13.04 7.93
N GLY A 40 -15.25 12.71 6.84
CA GLY A 40 -15.06 13.35 5.54
C GLY A 40 -13.70 13.08 4.93
N VAL A 41 -13.10 11.91 5.22
CA VAL A 41 -11.76 11.51 4.73
C VAL A 41 -11.86 10.30 3.82
N PRO A 42 -11.04 10.21 2.75
CA PRO A 42 -10.95 9.03 1.91
C PRO A 42 -10.28 7.84 2.63
N ALA A 43 -10.47 6.66 2.07
CA ALA A 43 -9.86 5.43 2.54
C ALA A 43 -8.93 4.83 1.48
N THR A 44 -7.76 4.36 1.93
CA THR A 44 -6.92 3.43 1.18
C THR A 44 -7.24 2.00 1.61
N LEU A 45 -7.65 1.16 0.67
CA LEU A 45 -7.82 -0.27 0.92
C LEU A 45 -6.46 -0.97 0.88
N VAL A 46 -6.00 -1.50 2.01
CA VAL A 46 -4.72 -2.23 2.09
C VAL A 46 -4.94 -3.71 1.86
N VAL A 47 -4.35 -4.23 0.78
CA VAL A 47 -4.52 -5.60 0.29
C VAL A 47 -3.27 -6.42 0.61
N PRO A 48 -3.39 -7.55 1.32
CA PRO A 48 -2.28 -8.45 1.61
C PRO A 48 -1.89 -9.31 0.41
N VAL A 49 -0.74 -9.97 0.52
CA VAL A 49 -0.37 -11.06 -0.39
C VAL A 49 -1.26 -12.27 -0.13
N PHE A 50 -1.83 -12.86 -1.18
CA PHE A 50 -2.64 -14.07 -1.10
C PHE A 50 -1.85 -15.30 -1.55
N SER A 51 -2.04 -16.40 -0.82
CA SER A 51 -1.59 -17.71 -1.32
C SER A 51 -2.45 -18.13 -2.52
N GLN A 52 -1.93 -19.03 -3.35
CA GLN A 52 -2.66 -19.53 -4.54
C GLN A 52 -4.07 -20.05 -4.20
N LYS A 53 -4.23 -20.72 -3.07
CA LYS A 53 -5.52 -21.25 -2.62
C LYS A 53 -6.51 -20.17 -2.19
N ASP A 54 -6.02 -19.01 -1.74
CA ASP A 54 -6.84 -17.92 -1.22
C ASP A 54 -7.07 -16.81 -2.25
N LEU A 55 -6.39 -16.89 -3.40
CA LEU A 55 -6.38 -15.81 -4.41
C LEU A 55 -7.78 -15.47 -4.93
N ALA A 56 -8.56 -16.48 -5.32
CA ALA A 56 -9.91 -16.26 -5.84
C ALA A 56 -10.83 -15.57 -4.80
N ALA A 57 -10.77 -16.05 -3.56
CA ALA A 57 -11.52 -15.44 -2.45
C ALA A 57 -11.03 -14.01 -2.14
N GLY A 58 -9.72 -13.75 -2.30
CA GLY A 58 -9.12 -12.43 -2.18
C GLY A 58 -9.66 -11.47 -3.21
N CYS A 59 -9.60 -11.83 -4.49
CA CYS A 59 -10.13 -11.03 -5.60
C CYS A 59 -11.63 -10.70 -5.40
N GLU A 60 -12.44 -11.72 -5.07
CA GLU A 60 -13.86 -11.52 -4.80
C GLU A 60 -14.11 -10.58 -3.61
N ARG A 61 -13.30 -10.69 -2.56
CA ARG A 61 -13.39 -9.78 -1.42
C ARG A 61 -13.07 -8.35 -1.80
N ILE A 62 -12.00 -8.13 -2.56
CA ILE A 62 -11.60 -6.81 -3.04
C ILE A 62 -12.72 -6.20 -3.90
N ASP A 63 -13.27 -6.97 -4.86
CA ASP A 63 -14.41 -6.54 -5.67
C ASP A 63 -15.57 -6.00 -4.82
N ARG A 64 -15.97 -6.77 -3.81
CA ARG A 64 -17.07 -6.39 -2.93
C ARG A 64 -16.78 -5.11 -2.14
N LEU A 65 -15.52 -4.89 -1.75
CA LEU A 65 -15.12 -3.71 -1.00
C LEU A 65 -15.02 -2.49 -1.90
N VAL A 66 -14.36 -2.59 -3.04
CA VAL A 66 -14.19 -1.47 -3.97
C VAL A 66 -15.53 -1.04 -4.57
N TYR A 67 -16.33 -1.97 -5.09
CA TYR A 67 -17.63 -1.62 -5.66
C TYR A 67 -18.69 -1.25 -4.60
N GLY A 68 -18.58 -1.80 -3.39
CA GLY A 68 -19.53 -1.51 -2.32
C GLY A 68 -19.26 -0.23 -1.55
N PHE A 69 -18.04 0.31 -1.62
CA PHE A 69 -17.59 1.48 -0.86
C PHE A 69 -16.76 2.45 -1.71
N GLY A 70 -16.94 2.44 -3.04
CA GLY A 70 -16.20 3.30 -3.97
C GLY A 70 -16.44 4.81 -3.79
N ASP A 71 -17.41 5.19 -2.98
CA ASP A 71 -17.62 6.56 -2.55
C ASP A 71 -16.58 7.05 -1.52
N VAL A 72 -15.86 6.14 -0.87
CA VAL A 72 -14.79 6.45 0.11
C VAL A 72 -13.47 5.76 -0.21
N VAL A 73 -13.47 4.59 -0.87
CA VAL A 73 -12.27 3.89 -1.30
C VAL A 73 -11.84 4.46 -2.65
N ASP A 74 -10.90 5.37 -2.64
CA ASP A 74 -10.35 6.02 -3.82
C ASP A 74 -8.94 5.52 -4.18
N GLU A 75 -8.36 4.69 -3.32
CA GLU A 75 -7.00 4.19 -3.44
C GLU A 75 -6.87 2.77 -2.90
N ILE A 76 -6.02 1.96 -3.55
CA ILE A 76 -5.70 0.59 -3.13
C ILE A 76 -4.18 0.45 -3.00
N THR A 77 -3.71 -0.03 -1.85
CA THR A 77 -2.32 -0.43 -1.66
C THR A 77 -2.19 -1.94 -1.77
N VAL A 78 -1.32 -2.40 -2.67
CA VAL A 78 -1.07 -3.82 -2.94
C VAL A 78 0.37 -4.20 -2.59
N ASN A 79 0.62 -5.46 -2.29
CA ASN A 79 1.89 -5.95 -1.76
C ASN A 79 2.55 -7.05 -2.61
N ASP A 80 2.01 -7.35 -3.78
CA ASP A 80 2.61 -8.23 -4.78
C ASP A 80 2.23 -7.82 -6.21
N VAL A 81 3.03 -8.31 -7.19
CA VAL A 81 2.89 -7.96 -8.60
C VAL A 81 1.58 -8.48 -9.21
N GLY A 82 1.10 -9.65 -8.76
CA GLY A 82 -0.15 -10.22 -9.26
C GLY A 82 -1.36 -9.38 -8.86
N MET A 83 -1.41 -8.95 -7.60
CA MET A 83 -2.45 -8.03 -7.12
C MET A 83 -2.33 -6.64 -7.74
N LEU A 84 -1.09 -6.17 -8.01
CA LEU A 84 -0.88 -4.91 -8.72
C LEU A 84 -1.54 -4.96 -10.10
N ALA A 85 -1.21 -5.97 -10.91
CA ALA A 85 -1.80 -6.15 -12.24
C ALA A 85 -3.33 -6.27 -12.17
N PHE A 86 -3.84 -7.12 -11.28
CA PHE A 86 -5.28 -7.30 -11.09
C PHE A 86 -6.01 -5.99 -10.75
N CYS A 87 -5.48 -5.20 -9.81
CA CYS A 87 -6.13 -3.97 -9.38
C CYS A 87 -6.06 -2.87 -10.44
N VAL A 88 -4.92 -2.73 -11.13
CA VAL A 88 -4.73 -1.73 -12.19
C VAL A 88 -5.67 -2.00 -13.37
N GLU A 89 -5.80 -3.26 -13.79
CA GLU A 89 -6.66 -3.64 -14.93
C GLU A 89 -8.14 -3.53 -14.60
N ARG A 90 -8.51 -3.67 -13.32
CA ARG A 90 -9.91 -3.85 -12.93
C ARG A 90 -10.58 -2.62 -12.36
N TYR A 91 -9.83 -1.75 -11.69
CA TYR A 91 -10.40 -0.61 -10.98
C TYR A 91 -9.87 0.72 -11.52
N GLY A 92 -10.74 1.73 -11.57
CA GLY A 92 -10.36 3.08 -11.98
C GLY A 92 -9.78 3.95 -10.85
N CYS A 93 -9.53 3.38 -9.67
CA CYS A 93 -8.92 4.09 -8.55
C CYS A 93 -7.39 4.03 -8.60
N SER A 94 -6.74 4.89 -7.82
CA SER A 94 -5.27 4.89 -7.69
C SER A 94 -4.78 3.59 -7.06
N VAL A 95 -3.69 3.03 -7.60
CA VAL A 95 -3.04 1.83 -7.04
C VAL A 95 -1.63 2.20 -6.58
N ASN A 96 -1.31 1.82 -5.35
CA ASN A 96 -0.01 2.04 -4.72
C ASN A 96 0.72 0.73 -4.49
N ALA A 97 2.05 0.78 -4.60
CA ALA A 97 2.93 -0.30 -4.20
C ALA A 97 3.17 -0.25 -2.69
N GLY A 98 2.74 -1.26 -1.97
CA GLY A 98 2.89 -1.34 -0.53
C GLY A 98 4.31 -1.66 -0.09
N ARG A 99 4.53 -1.58 1.20
CA ARG A 99 5.86 -1.70 1.85
C ARG A 99 6.60 -3.01 1.59
N LEU A 100 5.92 -4.09 1.15
CA LEU A 100 6.60 -5.35 0.84
C LEU A 100 7.43 -5.29 -0.44
N PHE A 101 7.17 -4.33 -1.33
CA PHE A 101 8.00 -4.11 -2.51
C PHE A 101 9.34 -3.43 -2.18
N SER A 102 9.39 -2.64 -1.11
CA SER A 102 10.56 -1.87 -0.68
C SER A 102 11.17 -2.39 0.63
N LYS A 103 10.71 -3.57 1.10
CA LYS A 103 11.14 -4.13 2.39
C LYS A 103 12.64 -4.40 2.40
N GLU A 104 13.34 -3.69 3.26
CA GLU A 104 14.74 -3.99 3.54
C GLU A 104 14.89 -5.34 4.25
N PRO A 105 15.86 -6.16 3.86
CA PRO A 105 16.19 -7.36 4.60
C PRO A 105 16.65 -7.01 6.01
N ARG A 106 15.88 -7.40 7.01
CA ARG A 106 16.23 -7.19 8.43
C ARG A 106 17.19 -8.26 8.96
N ASP A 107 18.07 -8.78 8.11
CA ASP A 107 19.09 -9.75 8.53
C ASP A 107 20.27 -9.00 9.17
N PRO A 108 20.58 -9.27 10.46
CA PRO A 108 21.67 -8.58 11.17
C PRO A 108 23.02 -8.69 10.47
N ARG A 109 23.22 -9.71 9.62
CA ARG A 109 24.46 -9.89 8.85
C ARG A 109 24.67 -8.81 7.79
N TYR A 110 23.61 -8.18 7.35
CA TYR A 110 23.62 -7.15 6.29
C TYR A 110 23.37 -5.74 6.81
N VAL A 111 23.23 -5.53 8.13
CA VAL A 111 22.95 -4.20 8.71
C VAL A 111 23.94 -3.16 8.22
N ARG A 112 25.26 -3.44 8.26
CA ARG A 112 26.28 -2.50 7.80
C ARG A 112 26.13 -2.13 6.32
N LEU A 113 25.77 -3.09 5.48
CA LEU A 113 25.56 -2.85 4.04
C LEU A 113 24.37 -1.91 3.79
N PHE A 114 23.36 -1.96 4.65
CA PHE A 114 22.16 -1.10 4.54
C PHE A 114 22.35 0.24 5.23
N GLU A 115 23.13 0.30 6.30
CA GLU A 115 23.52 1.57 6.95
C GLU A 115 24.34 2.47 6.03
N GLU A 116 25.10 1.89 5.11
CA GLU A 116 25.86 2.63 4.09
C GLU A 116 25.01 3.07 2.88
N ARG A 117 23.80 2.49 2.72
CA ARG A 117 22.89 2.81 1.62
C ARG A 117 21.76 3.69 2.12
N HIS A 118 21.87 4.98 1.85
CA HIS A 118 20.83 5.96 2.20
C HIS A 118 19.70 6.07 1.14
N THR A 119 19.67 5.17 0.17
CA THR A 119 18.70 5.21 -0.93
C THR A 119 17.72 4.05 -0.86
N VAL A 120 16.45 4.31 -1.19
CA VAL A 120 15.47 3.25 -1.42
C VAL A 120 15.86 2.48 -2.69
N ALA A 121 16.36 1.26 -2.51
CA ALA A 121 16.74 0.40 -3.62
C ALA A 121 15.50 -0.31 -4.18
N ILE A 122 14.89 0.26 -5.21
CA ILE A 122 13.87 -0.43 -5.99
C ILE A 122 14.56 -1.04 -7.20
N PRO A 123 14.50 -2.38 -7.39
CA PRO A 123 15.08 -3.01 -8.57
C PRO A 123 14.52 -2.41 -9.87
N ALA A 124 15.38 -2.22 -10.88
CA ALA A 124 14.97 -1.64 -12.15
C ALA A 124 13.75 -2.33 -12.79
N LEU A 125 13.66 -3.67 -12.64
CA LEU A 125 12.50 -4.42 -13.10
C LEU A 125 11.20 -3.98 -12.41
N LEU A 126 11.22 -3.77 -11.09
CA LEU A 126 10.05 -3.29 -10.36
C LEU A 126 9.68 -1.85 -10.73
N THR A 127 10.67 -0.99 -10.97
CA THR A 127 10.43 0.37 -11.47
C THR A 127 9.67 0.34 -12.79
N GLU A 128 10.05 -0.55 -13.72
CA GLU A 128 9.34 -0.71 -14.98
C GLU A 128 7.92 -1.27 -14.79
N VAL A 129 7.73 -2.22 -13.87
CA VAL A 129 6.40 -2.74 -13.52
C VAL A 129 5.52 -1.63 -12.94
N PHE A 130 6.04 -0.80 -12.04
CA PHE A 130 5.30 0.32 -11.46
C PHE A 130 4.96 1.37 -12.50
N ARG A 131 5.88 1.68 -13.40
CA ARG A 131 5.64 2.64 -14.49
C ARG A 131 4.55 2.14 -15.45
N ARG A 132 4.58 0.86 -15.85
CA ARG A 132 3.54 0.26 -16.70
C ARG A 132 2.19 0.15 -16.00
N GLY A 133 2.19 -0.13 -14.70
CA GLY A 133 0.99 -0.19 -13.87
C GLY A 133 0.48 1.17 -13.42
N GLU A 134 1.10 2.28 -13.89
CA GLU A 134 0.72 3.64 -13.48
C GLU A 134 0.60 3.81 -11.96
N VAL A 135 1.51 3.17 -11.21
CA VAL A 135 1.54 3.23 -9.75
C VAL A 135 1.68 4.68 -9.30
N ARG A 136 0.76 5.12 -8.44
CA ARG A 136 0.70 6.52 -7.97
C ARG A 136 1.50 6.76 -6.70
N GLY A 137 1.67 5.74 -5.89
CA GLY A 137 2.40 5.84 -4.64
C GLY A 137 3.21 4.59 -4.32
N ILE A 138 4.19 4.77 -3.45
CA ILE A 138 4.97 3.70 -2.86
C ILE A 138 5.02 3.87 -1.35
N GLU A 139 4.82 2.80 -0.62
CA GLU A 139 4.94 2.79 0.83
C GLU A 139 6.28 2.17 1.23
N ILE A 140 6.97 2.83 2.15
CA ILE A 140 8.28 2.41 2.65
C ILE A 140 8.27 2.29 4.18
N ASP A 141 9.10 1.40 4.71
CA ASP A 141 9.40 1.35 6.14
C ASP A 141 10.39 2.45 6.51
N PRO A 142 10.29 3.04 7.72
CA PRO A 142 11.30 3.95 8.22
C PRO A 142 12.62 3.19 8.35
N THR A 143 13.68 3.80 7.86
CA THR A 143 15.04 3.30 8.01
C THR A 143 15.75 4.01 9.15
N HIS A 144 16.83 3.41 9.67
CA HIS A 144 17.66 4.02 10.72
C HIS A 144 18.50 5.20 10.21
N ALA A 145 18.60 5.38 8.88
CA ALA A 145 19.35 6.44 8.23
C ALA A 145 18.42 7.36 7.44
N ALA A 146 18.86 8.58 7.18
CA ALA A 146 18.17 9.48 6.27
C ALA A 146 18.07 8.85 4.87
N LEU A 147 16.86 8.83 4.30
CA LEU A 147 16.62 8.26 2.97
C LEU A 147 16.84 9.32 1.89
N ASP A 148 17.65 9.00 0.90
CA ASP A 148 17.70 9.73 -0.33
C ASP A 148 16.64 9.19 -1.31
N LEU A 149 15.60 9.98 -1.55
CA LEU A 149 14.52 9.67 -2.47
C LEU A 149 14.73 10.24 -3.88
N ALA A 150 15.81 10.97 -4.11
CA ALA A 150 16.08 11.60 -5.42
C ALA A 150 16.15 10.60 -6.57
N PRO A 151 16.77 9.40 -6.43
CA PRO A 151 16.75 8.40 -7.49
C PRO A 151 15.34 7.91 -7.84
N LEU A 152 14.48 7.74 -6.85
CA LEU A 152 13.10 7.34 -7.07
C LEU A 152 12.30 8.43 -7.79
N SER A 153 12.43 9.69 -7.35
CA SER A 153 11.78 10.84 -7.98
C SER A 153 12.26 11.06 -9.41
N GLY A 154 13.54 10.79 -9.70
CA GLY A 154 14.10 10.85 -11.06
C GLY A 154 13.51 9.80 -12.01
N LEU A 155 13.19 8.62 -11.50
CA LEU A 155 12.60 7.52 -12.28
C LEU A 155 11.07 7.64 -12.40
N MET A 156 10.43 8.20 -11.39
CA MET A 156 8.97 8.31 -11.27
C MET A 156 8.58 9.69 -10.67
N PRO A 157 8.64 10.79 -11.47
CA PRO A 157 8.54 12.16 -10.96
C PRO A 157 7.22 12.51 -10.27
N HIS A 158 6.16 11.71 -10.49
CA HIS A 158 4.84 11.94 -9.90
C HIS A 158 4.50 10.96 -8.76
N ILE A 159 5.47 10.13 -8.36
CA ILE A 159 5.21 9.14 -7.31
C ILE A 159 5.09 9.80 -5.94
N GLN A 160 4.07 9.42 -5.21
CA GLN A 160 3.93 9.79 -3.80
C GLN A 160 4.67 8.77 -2.94
N VAL A 161 5.32 9.22 -1.88
CA VAL A 161 6.03 8.34 -0.95
C VAL A 161 5.37 8.42 0.42
N GLY A 162 4.79 7.29 0.84
CA GLY A 162 4.24 7.11 2.17
C GLY A 162 5.26 6.42 3.09
N VAL A 163 5.49 6.97 4.27
CA VAL A 163 6.39 6.38 5.27
C VAL A 163 5.57 5.82 6.42
N HIS A 164 5.73 4.53 6.72
CA HIS A 164 5.11 3.91 7.89
C HIS A 164 5.89 4.32 9.15
N VAL A 165 5.27 5.11 10.00
CA VAL A 165 5.82 5.47 11.31
C VAL A 165 5.18 4.56 12.35
N PRO A 166 5.97 3.87 13.24
CA PRO A 166 5.45 2.99 14.28
C PRO A 166 4.73 3.74 15.39
#